data_1e0bc3d85bbcdb05f6305aea54609d35
#
_entry.id   1e0bc3d85bbcdb05f6305aea54609d35
#
_cell.length_a   1.000
_cell.length_b   1.000
_cell.length_c   1.000
_cell.angle_alpha   90.00
_cell.angle_beta   90.00
_cell.angle_gamma   90.00
#
_symmetry.space_group_name_H-M   'P 1'
#
loop_
_entity.id
_entity.type
_entity.pdbx_description
1 polymer ?
#
loop_
_entity_poly.entity_id
_entity_poly.type
_entity_poly.pdbx_seq_one_letter_code
_entity_poly.pdbx_strand_id
1 'polypeptide(L)'
;MAEFKLPTETVDLPSKGLLYDKDNPLSSGKVEIKYMTAKEEDILSNSSYIKNGTVLDKLFKSLIVSKINYDDLLIGDKNAIMVAARVLGYGNDYNFEYNGEKYNIDLSKVEFVKANESLWNAENSFDFTLPASKTNIKLKLLKHADESKINRELESLRRINKNSSATSTTRLKYTITAVEG
;
A
#
# COMPACT_ATOMS: atom_id res chain seq x y z
N MET A 1 30.86 -10.95 18.82
CA MET A 1 29.57 -11.68 19.00
C MET A 1 28.90 -11.73 17.66
N ALA A 2 28.49 -12.90 17.17
CA ALA A 2 27.73 -13.00 15.95
C ALA A 2 26.37 -12.30 16.17
N GLU A 3 26.06 -11.32 15.35
CA GLU A 3 24.77 -10.61 15.39
C GLU A 3 23.67 -11.60 14.99
N PHE A 4 22.75 -11.89 15.89
CA PHE A 4 21.63 -12.79 15.61
C PHE A 4 20.71 -12.12 14.58
N LYS A 5 20.79 -12.56 13.34
CA LYS A 5 19.87 -12.10 12.28
C LYS A 5 18.59 -12.94 12.35
N LEU A 6 17.47 -12.27 12.50
CA LEU A 6 16.17 -12.90 12.33
C LEU A 6 16.00 -13.39 10.89
N PRO A 7 15.33 -14.53 10.66
CA PRO A 7 15.04 -14.99 9.31
C PRO A 7 14.18 -13.94 8.57
N THR A 8 14.50 -13.77 7.29
CA THR A 8 13.81 -12.84 6.40
C THR A 8 13.25 -13.56 5.19
N GLU A 9 12.24 -12.97 4.58
CA GLU A 9 11.64 -13.41 3.32
C GLU A 9 11.61 -12.25 2.34
N THR A 10 11.82 -12.56 1.06
CA THR A 10 11.77 -11.57 -0.01
C THR A 10 10.37 -11.51 -0.59
N VAL A 11 9.77 -10.33 -0.61
CA VAL A 11 8.47 -10.05 -1.21
C VAL A 11 8.67 -9.38 -2.55
N ASP A 12 8.16 -10.01 -3.62
CA ASP A 12 8.10 -9.41 -4.94
C ASP A 12 7.01 -8.34 -4.98
N LEU A 13 7.35 -7.16 -5.47
CA LEU A 13 6.41 -6.03 -5.57
C LEU A 13 5.62 -6.12 -6.88
N PRO A 14 4.29 -5.91 -6.86
CA PRO A 14 3.46 -5.86 -8.07
C PRO A 14 3.93 -4.85 -9.12
N SER A 15 4.51 -3.73 -8.68
CA SER A 15 5.10 -2.72 -9.55
C SER A 15 6.35 -3.21 -10.30
N LYS A 16 6.94 -4.34 -9.87
CA LYS A 16 8.25 -4.85 -10.36
C LYS A 16 9.37 -3.81 -10.30
N GLY A 17 9.19 -2.75 -9.50
CA GLY A 17 10.13 -1.64 -9.41
C GLY A 17 10.05 -0.63 -10.56
N LEU A 18 9.24 -0.87 -11.61
CA LEU A 18 9.20 -0.08 -12.84
C LEU A 18 8.64 1.33 -12.67
N LEU A 19 7.95 1.59 -11.55
CA LEU A 19 7.28 2.85 -11.22
C LEU A 19 8.08 3.70 -10.20
N TYR A 20 9.35 3.35 -10.00
CA TYR A 20 10.26 4.04 -9.10
C TYR A 20 11.50 4.51 -9.86
N ASP A 21 12.05 5.64 -9.45
CA ASP A 21 13.34 6.10 -9.98
C ASP A 21 14.44 5.05 -9.76
N LYS A 22 15.40 4.98 -10.69
CA LYS A 22 16.48 4.00 -10.66
C LYS A 22 17.32 4.05 -9.36
N ASP A 23 17.44 5.24 -8.77
CA ASP A 23 18.19 5.46 -7.53
C ASP A 23 17.36 5.10 -6.28
N ASN A 24 16.06 4.85 -6.42
CA ASN A 24 15.22 4.43 -5.32
C ASN A 24 15.42 2.92 -5.06
N PRO A 25 15.69 2.48 -3.82
CA PRO A 25 15.84 1.06 -3.50
C PRO A 25 14.66 0.18 -3.92
N LEU A 26 13.45 0.74 -4.01
CA LEU A 26 12.24 0.06 -4.48
C LEU A 26 12.27 -0.27 -5.97
N SER A 27 13.18 0.33 -6.76
CA SER A 27 13.37 0.00 -8.17
C SER A 27 13.85 -1.44 -8.40
N SER A 28 14.39 -2.09 -7.37
CA SER A 28 14.72 -3.52 -7.40
C SER A 28 13.49 -4.43 -7.59
N GLY A 29 12.27 -3.90 -7.38
CA GLY A 29 11.01 -4.65 -7.40
C GLY A 29 10.84 -5.64 -6.24
N LYS A 30 11.67 -5.55 -5.21
CA LYS A 30 11.71 -6.49 -4.08
C LYS A 30 11.89 -5.77 -2.76
N VAL A 31 11.30 -6.33 -1.71
CA VAL A 31 11.48 -5.86 -0.33
C VAL A 31 11.69 -7.06 0.57
N GLU A 32 12.69 -6.99 1.46
CA GLU A 32 12.87 -7.99 2.51
C GLU A 32 12.05 -7.64 3.73
N ILE A 33 11.32 -8.62 4.24
CA ILE A 33 10.61 -8.54 5.51
C ILE A 33 11.06 -9.66 6.45
N LYS A 34 11.12 -9.40 7.73
CA LYS A 34 11.40 -10.41 8.75
C LYS A 34 10.12 -11.09 9.21
N TYR A 35 10.25 -12.26 9.80
CA TYR A 35 9.14 -12.94 10.47
C TYR A 35 8.69 -12.14 11.70
N MET A 36 7.39 -12.23 12.01
CA MET A 36 6.83 -11.60 13.21
C MET A 36 7.38 -12.23 14.48
N THR A 37 7.60 -11.40 15.47
CA THR A 37 8.00 -11.78 16.83
C THR A 37 6.96 -11.24 17.82
N ALA A 38 7.12 -11.53 19.11
CA ALA A 38 6.26 -10.98 20.16
C ALA A 38 6.14 -9.44 20.10
N LYS A 39 7.20 -8.75 19.63
CA LYS A 39 7.16 -7.28 19.44
C LYS A 39 6.11 -6.86 18.41
N GLU A 40 5.99 -7.58 17.31
CA GLU A 40 5.00 -7.28 16.27
C GLU A 40 3.58 -7.64 16.73
N GLU A 41 3.42 -8.69 17.54
CA GLU A 41 2.15 -9.01 18.18
C GLU A 41 1.71 -7.91 19.17
N ASP A 42 2.65 -7.36 19.93
CA ASP A 42 2.37 -6.20 20.81
C ASP A 42 1.92 -4.97 20.01
N ILE A 43 2.49 -4.75 18.82
CA ILE A 43 2.02 -3.68 17.92
C ILE A 43 0.59 -3.95 17.46
N LEU A 44 0.27 -5.17 17.03
CA LEU A 44 -1.05 -5.56 16.54
C LEU A 44 -2.14 -5.47 17.62
N SER A 45 -1.81 -5.79 18.86
CA SER A 45 -2.73 -5.74 19.99
C SER A 45 -2.82 -4.37 20.69
N ASN A 46 -2.01 -3.39 20.25
CA ASN A 46 -1.99 -2.06 20.85
C ASN A 46 -3.26 -1.26 20.55
N SER A 47 -4.11 -1.10 21.54
CA SER A 47 -5.41 -0.43 21.41
C SER A 47 -5.31 1.02 20.92
N SER A 48 -4.23 1.74 21.28
CA SER A 48 -4.00 3.12 20.82
C SER A 48 -3.69 3.16 19.31
N TYR A 49 -2.85 2.24 18.82
CA TYR A 49 -2.54 2.17 17.39
C TYR A 49 -3.75 1.76 16.56
N ILE A 50 -4.56 0.80 17.07
CA ILE A 50 -5.81 0.37 16.43
C ILE A 50 -6.78 1.55 16.34
N LYS A 51 -7.04 2.24 17.46
CA LYS A 51 -7.96 3.38 17.54
C LYS A 51 -7.54 4.53 16.61
N ASN A 52 -6.24 4.76 16.46
CA ASN A 52 -5.69 5.82 15.63
C ASN A 52 -5.51 5.38 14.16
N GLY A 53 -5.82 4.14 13.79
CA GLY A 53 -5.64 3.59 12.43
C GLY A 53 -4.19 3.47 11.99
N THR A 54 -3.21 3.48 12.92
CA THR A 54 -1.77 3.48 12.60
C THR A 54 -1.10 2.13 12.80
N VAL A 55 -1.86 1.11 13.23
CA VAL A 55 -1.33 -0.21 13.59
C VAL A 55 -0.58 -0.88 12.45
N LEU A 56 -1.14 -0.88 11.22
CA LEU A 56 -0.52 -1.52 10.06
C LEU A 56 0.77 -0.79 9.64
N ASP A 57 0.79 0.54 9.68
CA ASP A 57 1.99 1.30 9.34
C ASP A 57 3.13 1.05 10.35
N LYS A 58 2.78 0.94 11.64
CA LYS A 58 3.74 0.56 12.69
C LYS A 58 4.26 -0.86 12.50
N LEU A 59 3.36 -1.78 12.16
CA LEU A 59 3.71 -3.17 11.88
C LEU A 59 4.68 -3.26 10.70
N PHE A 60 4.33 -2.69 9.54
CA PHE A 60 5.16 -2.80 8.35
C PHE A 60 6.52 -2.12 8.51
N LYS A 61 6.58 -0.95 9.15
CA LYS A 61 7.86 -0.31 9.51
C LYS A 61 8.72 -1.14 10.44
N SER A 62 8.13 -2.03 11.25
CA SER A 62 8.88 -2.97 12.10
C SER A 62 9.31 -4.24 11.35
N LEU A 63 8.51 -4.68 10.36
CA LEU A 63 8.79 -5.90 9.59
C LEU A 63 9.79 -5.69 8.45
N ILE A 64 9.73 -4.54 7.77
CA ILE A 64 10.61 -4.25 6.63
C ILE A 64 12.04 -4.08 7.09
N VAL A 65 12.94 -4.91 6.53
CA VAL A 65 14.39 -4.90 6.81
C VAL A 65 15.14 -4.09 5.77
N SER A 66 14.65 -4.06 4.54
CA SER A 66 15.21 -3.26 3.44
C SER A 66 15.26 -1.79 3.81
N LYS A 67 16.39 -1.13 3.49
CA LYS A 67 16.56 0.31 3.70
C LYS A 67 15.79 1.10 2.64
N ILE A 68 14.50 1.25 2.85
CA ILE A 68 13.60 1.99 1.95
C ILE A 68 12.98 3.18 2.69
N ASN A 69 12.55 4.18 1.91
CA ASN A 69 11.65 5.19 2.44
C ASN A 69 10.21 4.65 2.35
N TYR A 70 9.59 4.35 3.49
CA TYR A 70 8.25 3.80 3.58
C TYR A 70 7.18 4.70 2.92
N ASP A 71 7.39 6.01 2.93
CA ASP A 71 6.48 6.99 2.36
C ASP A 71 6.45 6.94 0.82
N ASP A 72 7.48 6.36 0.19
CA ASP A 72 7.55 6.17 -1.26
C ASP A 72 6.83 4.92 -1.75
N LEU A 73 6.47 3.98 -0.87
CA LEU A 73 5.76 2.76 -1.25
C LEU A 73 4.45 3.08 -1.97
N LEU A 74 4.28 2.53 -3.17
CA LEU A 74 2.99 2.51 -3.87
C LEU A 74 1.98 1.70 -3.06
N ILE A 75 0.72 2.10 -3.11
CA ILE A 75 -0.34 1.42 -2.34
C ILE A 75 -0.48 -0.04 -2.75
N GLY A 76 -0.33 -0.35 -4.05
CA GLY A 76 -0.33 -1.73 -4.54
C GLY A 76 0.79 -2.58 -3.93
N ASP A 77 2.01 -2.03 -3.86
CA ASP A 77 3.17 -2.71 -3.28
C ASP A 77 3.02 -2.88 -1.76
N LYS A 78 2.48 -1.87 -1.07
CA LYS A 78 2.14 -1.96 0.35
C LYS A 78 1.14 -3.08 0.63
N ASN A 79 0.13 -3.27 -0.25
CA ASN A 79 -0.83 -4.36 -0.12
C ASN A 79 -0.18 -5.74 -0.31
N ALA A 80 0.78 -5.88 -1.21
CA ALA A 80 1.54 -7.12 -1.36
C ALA A 80 2.33 -7.46 -0.09
N ILE A 81 2.99 -6.46 0.51
CA ILE A 81 3.70 -6.62 1.79
C ILE A 81 2.71 -7.03 2.90
N MET A 82 1.50 -6.47 2.92
CA MET A 82 0.45 -6.83 3.88
C MET A 82 0.05 -8.31 3.76
N VAL A 83 -0.18 -8.79 2.54
CA VAL A 83 -0.54 -10.19 2.29
C VAL A 83 0.62 -11.11 2.70
N ALA A 84 1.85 -10.78 2.31
CA ALA A 84 3.04 -11.54 2.67
C ALA A 84 3.24 -11.61 4.19
N ALA A 85 3.13 -10.49 4.89
CA ALA A 85 3.24 -10.43 6.34
C ALA A 85 2.16 -11.29 7.03
N ARG A 86 0.91 -11.27 6.51
CA ARG A 86 -0.19 -12.11 7.01
C ARG A 86 0.11 -13.59 6.82
N VAL A 87 0.61 -13.97 5.63
CA VAL A 87 0.95 -15.36 5.31
C VAL A 87 2.10 -15.86 6.20
N LEU A 88 3.15 -15.06 6.35
CA LEU A 88 4.32 -15.42 7.18
C LEU A 88 3.99 -15.52 8.67
N GLY A 89 3.05 -14.71 9.17
CA GLY A 89 2.69 -14.70 10.58
C GLY A 89 1.64 -15.73 10.97
N TYR A 90 0.68 -16.02 10.07
CA TYR A 90 -0.51 -16.80 10.42
C TYR A 90 -0.88 -17.89 9.41
N GLY A 91 -0.04 -18.11 8.39
CA GLY A 91 -0.29 -19.08 7.33
C GLY A 91 -1.23 -18.59 6.24
N ASN A 92 -1.40 -19.44 5.22
CA ASN A 92 -2.10 -19.10 3.98
C ASN A 92 -3.62 -19.04 4.12
N ASP A 93 -4.19 -19.84 5.03
CA ASP A 93 -5.64 -19.93 5.18
C ASP A 93 -6.20 -18.68 5.86
N TYR A 94 -7.10 -17.99 5.16
CA TYR A 94 -7.79 -16.81 5.65
C TYR A 94 -9.29 -17.04 5.73
N ASN A 95 -9.78 -17.22 6.97
CA ASN A 95 -11.18 -17.40 7.27
C ASN A 95 -11.81 -16.07 7.66
N PHE A 96 -12.94 -15.72 7.05
CA PHE A 96 -13.70 -14.53 7.41
C PHE A 96 -15.21 -14.77 7.18
N GLU A 97 -16.00 -13.89 7.76
CA GLU A 97 -17.45 -13.86 7.57
C GLU A 97 -17.85 -12.58 6.84
N TYR A 98 -18.67 -12.72 5.80
CA TYR A 98 -19.21 -11.61 5.04
C TYR A 98 -20.70 -11.84 4.76
N ASN A 99 -21.55 -10.88 5.10
CA ASN A 99 -23.02 -10.98 4.98
C ASN A 99 -23.63 -12.23 5.66
N GLY A 100 -23.05 -12.70 6.77
CA GLY A 100 -23.51 -13.89 7.50
C GLY A 100 -23.03 -15.22 6.93
N GLU A 101 -22.27 -15.21 5.86
CA GLU A 101 -21.66 -16.41 5.25
C GLU A 101 -20.18 -16.48 5.58
N LYS A 102 -19.68 -17.71 5.82
CA LYS A 102 -18.28 -17.98 6.12
C LYS A 102 -17.52 -18.31 4.85
N TYR A 103 -16.39 -17.66 4.68
CA TYR A 103 -15.48 -17.84 3.55
C TYR A 103 -14.12 -18.31 4.05
N ASN A 104 -13.48 -19.15 3.25
CA ASN A 104 -12.07 -19.52 3.38
C ASN A 104 -11.36 -19.20 2.08
N ILE A 105 -10.27 -18.44 2.15
CA ILE A 105 -9.43 -18.09 1.01
C ILE A 105 -8.01 -18.52 1.30
N ASP A 106 -7.39 -19.19 0.35
CA ASP A 106 -5.96 -19.47 0.35
C ASP A 106 -5.21 -18.24 -0.22
N LEU A 107 -4.56 -17.50 0.66
CA LEU A 107 -3.84 -16.27 0.30
C LEU A 107 -2.65 -16.51 -0.63
N SER A 108 -2.11 -17.74 -0.70
CA SER A 108 -1.03 -18.09 -1.64
C SER A 108 -1.50 -18.12 -3.10
N LYS A 109 -2.82 -18.20 -3.31
CA LYS A 109 -3.46 -18.23 -4.64
C LYS A 109 -3.99 -16.86 -5.08
N VAL A 110 -3.79 -15.83 -4.27
CA VAL A 110 -4.19 -14.47 -4.64
C VAL A 110 -3.26 -13.94 -5.72
N GLU A 111 -3.80 -13.75 -6.91
CA GLU A 111 -3.07 -13.18 -8.04
C GLU A 111 -3.27 -11.67 -8.12
N PHE A 112 -2.22 -10.95 -8.52
CA PHE A 112 -2.34 -9.53 -8.83
C PHE A 112 -3.04 -9.35 -10.19
N VAL A 113 -3.86 -8.30 -10.29
CA VAL A 113 -4.47 -7.92 -11.55
C VAL A 113 -3.37 -7.59 -12.56
N LYS A 114 -3.37 -8.28 -13.70
CA LYS A 114 -2.42 -8.02 -14.78
C LYS A 114 -2.67 -6.64 -15.37
N ALA A 115 -1.68 -5.78 -15.28
CA ALA A 115 -1.71 -4.45 -15.87
C ALA A 115 -0.86 -4.41 -17.14
N ASN A 116 -1.10 -3.42 -18.01
CA ASN A 116 -0.27 -3.21 -19.18
C ASN A 116 1.03 -2.51 -18.77
N GLU A 117 2.07 -3.30 -18.52
CA GLU A 117 3.38 -2.83 -18.07
C GLU A 117 4.08 -1.91 -19.10
N SER A 118 3.70 -1.96 -20.37
CA SER A 118 4.27 -1.08 -21.40
C SER A 118 3.97 0.40 -21.18
N LEU A 119 2.95 0.71 -20.35
CA LEU A 119 2.59 2.07 -19.96
C LEU A 119 3.36 2.55 -18.72
N TRP A 120 4.09 1.67 -18.06
CA TRP A 120 4.76 1.99 -16.80
C TRP A 120 6.07 2.73 -17.06
N ASN A 121 6.33 3.73 -16.22
CA ASN A 121 7.54 4.55 -16.28
C ASN A 121 8.00 4.93 -14.87
N ALA A 122 9.29 5.22 -14.73
CA ALA A 122 9.91 5.58 -13.45
C ALA A 122 9.37 6.88 -12.84
N GLU A 123 8.75 7.72 -13.64
CA GLU A 123 8.13 8.99 -13.20
C GLU A 123 6.77 8.76 -12.52
N ASN A 124 6.21 7.54 -12.62
CA ASN A 124 4.86 7.22 -12.15
C ASN A 124 3.83 8.21 -12.71
N SER A 125 3.88 8.47 -14.01
CA SER A 125 3.06 9.47 -14.71
C SER A 125 2.39 8.84 -15.93
N PHE A 126 1.08 9.02 -16.04
CA PHE A 126 0.24 8.40 -17.07
C PHE A 126 -0.63 9.45 -17.73
N ASP A 127 -0.54 9.54 -19.05
CA ASP A 127 -1.41 10.41 -19.84
C ASP A 127 -2.77 9.75 -20.07
N PHE A 128 -3.84 10.51 -19.89
CA PHE A 128 -5.20 10.06 -20.11
C PHE A 128 -6.06 11.16 -20.68
N THR A 129 -6.79 10.86 -21.78
CA THR A 129 -7.73 11.81 -22.39
C THR A 129 -9.14 11.51 -21.89
N LEU A 130 -9.79 12.49 -21.29
CA LEU A 130 -11.17 12.36 -20.81
C LEU A 130 -12.11 12.13 -21.99
N PRO A 131 -12.95 11.09 -21.98
CA PRO A 131 -13.75 10.71 -23.16
C PRO A 131 -14.80 11.76 -23.54
N ALA A 132 -15.39 12.47 -22.59
CA ALA A 132 -16.42 13.47 -22.82
C ALA A 132 -15.87 14.83 -23.21
N SER A 133 -14.99 15.42 -22.38
CA SER A 133 -14.44 16.77 -22.59
C SER A 133 -13.27 16.82 -23.55
N LYS A 134 -12.67 15.65 -23.88
CA LYS A 134 -11.42 15.56 -24.65
C LYS A 134 -10.21 16.26 -24.02
N THR A 135 -10.32 16.63 -22.76
CA THR A 135 -9.23 17.25 -21.99
C THR A 135 -8.18 16.19 -21.67
N ASN A 136 -6.92 16.51 -21.88
CA ASN A 136 -5.81 15.67 -21.47
C ASN A 136 -5.48 15.89 -20.00
N ILE A 137 -5.27 14.82 -19.28
CA ILE A 137 -4.86 14.86 -17.88
C ILE A 137 -3.66 13.92 -17.66
N LYS A 138 -2.85 14.26 -16.67
CA LYS A 138 -1.80 13.37 -16.18
C LYS A 138 -2.23 12.77 -14.84
N LEU A 139 -2.04 11.47 -14.71
CA LEU A 139 -2.38 10.68 -13.52
C LEU A 139 -1.12 10.08 -12.92
N LYS A 140 -1.16 9.82 -11.61
CA LYS A 140 -0.16 9.00 -10.92
C LYS A 140 -0.81 7.93 -10.07
N LEU A 141 -0.10 6.84 -9.81
CA LEU A 141 -0.47 5.90 -8.74
C LEU A 141 -0.08 6.50 -7.38
N LEU A 142 -0.98 6.32 -6.40
CA LEU A 142 -0.80 6.89 -5.07
C LEU A 142 0.28 6.14 -4.28
N LYS A 143 1.15 6.90 -3.62
CA LYS A 143 2.13 6.43 -2.64
C LYS A 143 1.55 6.51 -1.22
N HIS A 144 2.22 5.88 -0.27
CA HIS A 144 1.83 5.95 1.16
C HIS A 144 1.77 7.41 1.67
N ALA A 145 2.71 8.26 1.26
CA ALA A 145 2.68 9.68 1.59
C ALA A 145 1.41 10.40 1.12
N ASP A 146 0.92 10.05 -0.08
CA ASP A 146 -0.34 10.62 -0.61
C ASP A 146 -1.54 10.13 0.21
N GLU A 147 -1.60 8.84 0.54
CA GLU A 147 -2.68 8.26 1.36
C GLU A 147 -2.75 8.90 2.74
N SER A 148 -1.60 9.17 3.36
CA SER A 148 -1.53 9.88 4.64
C SER A 148 -2.09 11.31 4.54
N LYS A 149 -1.85 12.03 3.45
CA LYS A 149 -2.43 13.36 3.20
C LYS A 149 -3.94 13.27 2.96
N ILE A 150 -4.38 12.33 2.13
CA ILE A 150 -5.80 12.07 1.84
C ILE A 150 -6.56 11.81 3.13
N ASN A 151 -6.06 10.93 4.00
CA ASN A 151 -6.70 10.59 5.26
C ASN A 151 -6.85 11.79 6.18
N ARG A 152 -5.82 12.63 6.31
CA ARG A 152 -5.88 13.88 7.09
C ARG A 152 -6.92 14.86 6.53
N GLU A 153 -6.98 15.01 5.22
CA GLU A 153 -7.98 15.87 4.56
C GLU A 153 -9.41 15.35 4.80
N LEU A 154 -9.62 14.03 4.63
CA LEU A 154 -10.91 13.39 4.89
C LEU A 154 -11.35 13.52 6.37
N GLU A 155 -10.43 13.35 7.31
CA GLU A 155 -10.72 13.58 8.73
C GLU A 155 -11.14 15.03 9.00
N SER A 156 -10.45 16.00 8.38
CA SER A 156 -10.80 17.41 8.50
C SER A 156 -12.19 17.71 7.93
N LEU A 157 -12.51 17.14 6.76
CA LEU A 157 -13.83 17.29 6.13
C LEU A 157 -14.94 16.66 6.99
N ARG A 158 -14.71 15.49 7.60
CA ARG A 158 -15.65 14.83 8.50
C ARG A 158 -15.92 15.63 9.78
N ARG A 159 -14.94 16.37 10.27
CA ARG A 159 -15.13 17.28 11.44
C ARG A 159 -16.07 18.43 11.10
N ILE A 160 -16.03 18.94 9.86
CA ILE A 160 -16.90 20.03 9.38
C ILE A 160 -18.28 19.48 9.03
N ASN A 161 -18.35 18.36 8.32
CA ASN A 161 -19.58 17.71 7.92
C ASN A 161 -19.46 16.18 8.06
N LYS A 162 -20.13 15.64 9.10
CA LYS A 162 -20.10 14.19 9.42
C LYS A 162 -20.61 13.30 8.27
N ASN A 163 -21.46 13.82 7.40
CA ASN A 163 -22.07 13.11 6.27
C ASN A 163 -21.29 13.32 4.95
N SER A 164 -20.10 13.90 5.00
CA SER A 164 -19.30 14.13 3.80
C SER A 164 -18.86 12.81 3.17
N SER A 165 -19.28 12.57 1.92
CA SER A 165 -18.89 11.43 1.08
C SER A 165 -17.76 11.76 0.11
N ALA A 166 -16.91 12.74 0.44
CA ALA A 166 -15.87 13.30 -0.44
C ALA A 166 -14.67 12.35 -0.70
N THR A 167 -14.76 11.07 -0.33
CA THR A 167 -13.61 10.13 -0.43
C THR A 167 -13.09 10.00 -1.85
N SER A 168 -13.97 9.74 -2.82
CA SER A 168 -13.57 9.56 -4.23
C SER A 168 -13.00 10.84 -4.83
N THR A 169 -13.64 11.98 -4.57
CA THR A 169 -13.19 13.30 -5.07
C THR A 169 -11.83 13.68 -4.48
N THR A 170 -11.63 13.46 -3.17
CA THR A 170 -10.34 13.70 -2.53
C THR A 170 -9.26 12.80 -3.11
N ARG A 171 -9.52 11.51 -3.32
CA ARG A 171 -8.56 10.60 -3.96
C ARG A 171 -8.20 11.04 -5.39
N LEU A 172 -9.17 11.41 -6.20
CA LEU A 172 -8.94 11.92 -7.56
C LEU A 172 -8.06 13.18 -7.57
N LYS A 173 -8.29 14.12 -6.64
CA LYS A 173 -7.47 15.32 -6.47
C LYS A 173 -5.96 15.00 -6.29
N TYR A 174 -5.64 13.92 -5.56
CA TYR A 174 -4.25 13.48 -5.35
C TYR A 174 -3.72 12.58 -6.48
N THR A 175 -4.60 11.97 -7.25
CA THR A 175 -4.24 11.13 -8.41
C THR A 175 -3.94 11.97 -9.64
N ILE A 176 -4.68 13.07 -9.87
CA ILE A 176 -4.48 13.98 -11.01
C ILE A 176 -3.30 14.90 -10.68
N THR A 177 -2.27 14.91 -11.54
CA THR A 177 -1.08 15.73 -11.37
C THR A 177 -1.07 16.97 -12.27
N ALA A 178 -1.71 16.89 -13.44
CA ALA A 178 -1.86 18.00 -14.37
C ALA A 178 -3.15 17.89 -15.18
N VAL A 179 -3.66 19.03 -15.62
CA VAL A 179 -4.78 19.16 -16.55
C VAL A 179 -4.33 20.09 -17.65
N GLU A 180 -4.31 19.61 -18.88
CA GLU A 180 -3.96 20.39 -20.07
C GLU A 180 -5.27 20.87 -20.70
N GLY A 181 -5.49 22.18 -20.63
CA GLY A 181 -6.67 22.85 -21.21
C GLY A 181 -6.27 23.99 -22.11
#